data_aee7030ede038d3b338064898e57e557
#
_entry.id   aee7030ede038d3b338064898e57e557
#
_cell.length_a   1.000
_cell.length_b   1.000
_cell.length_c   1.000
_cell.angle_alpha   90.00
_cell.angle_beta   90.00
_cell.angle_gamma   90.00
#
_symmetry.space_group_name_H-M   'P 1'
#
loop_
_entity.id
_entity.type
_entity.pdbx_description
1 polymer ?
#
loop_
_entity_poly.entity_id
_entity_poly.type
_entity_poly.pdbx_seq_one_letter_code
_entity_poly.pdbx_strand_id
1 'polypeptide(L)'
;MPEGPDSAVRSWIETFRGQAQLDLRPRWRCQRADGHWDLALEDPWGATHRPDWHARGLVIWPRGGCWQHLELELVCPPPWQGHLDRLARLVLRWWADAVELRVDGVLVHQGDLFDTACRWPLPASWWQGQPLQLELRLRSPLHDDGALITSQVELEPLDPSDPAGVLVPQQLALVAQRLQGDAQAELLEQLQRLDPQAAGSAAALQPWLRQQAAVEAPGSVHVLGHAHLDLAWLWPVADTWQAALRTFSSVLGLLERFPQLHFAHSSPALYAWIEQHRPALFAQLRAAMQAGRFEPINGPWVESDCVLIGTASLLQQFALGQAYSHSRFPEWQHNLCWLPDSFGFSAGLP
;
A
#
# COMPACT_ATOMS: atom_id res chain seq x y z
N MET A 1 1.49 34.58 19.00
CA MET A 1 2.24 34.82 17.75
C MET A 1 1.33 34.41 16.63
N PRO A 2 1.10 35.19 15.58
CA PRO A 2 0.34 34.69 14.44
C PRO A 2 1.09 33.50 13.86
N GLU A 3 0.37 32.43 13.63
CA GLU A 3 0.89 31.24 12.98
C GLU A 3 1.39 31.62 11.58
N GLY A 4 2.59 31.19 11.22
CA GLY A 4 3.13 31.46 9.89
C GLY A 4 2.31 30.78 8.78
N PRO A 5 2.40 31.23 7.51
CA PRO A 5 1.61 30.71 6.40
C PRO A 5 1.65 29.18 6.28
N ASP A 6 2.76 28.55 6.62
CA ASP A 6 2.91 27.09 6.60
C ASP A 6 2.06 26.37 7.65
N SER A 7 1.78 27.00 8.80
CA SER A 7 0.95 26.40 9.84
C SER A 7 -0.54 26.44 9.46
N ALA A 8 -0.99 27.54 8.84
CA ALA A 8 -2.36 27.65 8.34
C ALA A 8 -2.65 26.61 7.24
N VAL A 9 -1.73 26.43 6.29
CA VAL A 9 -1.87 25.42 5.23
C VAL A 9 -1.89 23.99 5.82
N ARG A 10 -1.02 23.70 6.78
CA ARG A 10 -1.03 22.40 7.47
C ARG A 10 -2.35 22.13 8.18
N SER A 11 -2.90 23.12 8.89
CA SER A 11 -4.19 23.00 9.55
C SER A 11 -5.31 22.65 8.56
N TRP A 12 -5.32 23.27 7.39
CA TRP A 12 -6.29 22.97 6.34
C TRP A 12 -6.09 21.57 5.74
N ILE A 13 -4.84 21.14 5.52
CA ILE A 13 -4.54 19.78 5.07
C ILE A 13 -5.10 18.75 6.04
N GLU A 14 -4.90 18.95 7.36
CA GLU A 14 -5.44 18.05 8.38
C GLU A 14 -6.98 18.08 8.42
N THR A 15 -7.57 19.26 8.27
CA THR A 15 -9.03 19.42 8.18
C THR A 15 -9.61 18.63 7.02
N PHE A 16 -9.07 18.79 5.80
CA PHE A 16 -9.53 18.06 4.62
C PHE A 16 -9.22 16.56 4.71
N ARG A 17 -8.09 16.19 5.34
CA ARG A 17 -7.79 14.78 5.61
C ARG A 17 -8.83 14.16 6.54
N GLY A 18 -9.22 14.87 7.60
CA GLY A 18 -10.29 14.43 8.51
C GLY A 18 -11.66 14.30 7.84
N GLN A 19 -11.93 15.03 6.74
CA GLN A 19 -13.14 14.88 5.94
C GLN A 19 -13.12 13.65 5.03
N ALA A 20 -11.93 13.15 4.69
CA ALA A 20 -11.73 12.01 3.76
C ALA A 20 -11.23 10.73 4.44
N GLN A 21 -10.87 10.79 5.71
CA GLN A 21 -10.29 9.68 6.47
C GLN A 21 -10.86 9.63 7.88
N LEU A 22 -11.07 8.42 8.39
CA LEU A 22 -11.52 8.16 9.77
C LEU A 22 -10.50 7.25 10.44
N ASP A 23 -9.72 7.77 11.40
CA ASP A 23 -8.79 6.96 12.19
C ASP A 23 -9.57 6.02 13.12
N LEU A 24 -9.25 4.74 13.05
CA LEU A 24 -9.88 3.70 13.85
C LEU A 24 -8.99 3.21 15.00
N ARG A 25 -7.73 3.59 15.07
CA ARG A 25 -6.81 3.13 16.13
C ARG A 25 -7.34 3.37 17.55
N PRO A 26 -7.94 4.54 17.85
CA PRO A 26 -8.49 4.80 19.18
C PRO A 26 -9.77 4.00 19.53
N ARG A 27 -10.32 3.26 18.57
CA ARG A 27 -11.60 2.57 18.72
C ARG A 27 -11.47 1.06 18.92
N TRP A 28 -10.31 0.49 18.61
CA TRP A 28 -10.07 -0.93 18.80
C TRP A 28 -10.06 -1.28 20.29
N ARG A 29 -10.79 -2.32 20.61
CA ARG A 29 -10.77 -2.95 21.93
C ARG A 29 -10.05 -4.29 21.81
N CYS A 30 -9.26 -4.63 22.82
CA CYS A 30 -8.61 -5.93 22.90
C CYS A 30 -9.12 -6.72 24.08
N GLN A 31 -9.21 -8.03 23.90
CA GLN A 31 -9.57 -8.95 24.96
C GLN A 31 -8.34 -9.37 25.74
N ARG A 32 -8.36 -9.14 27.05
CA ARG A 32 -7.33 -9.62 27.98
C ARG A 32 -7.52 -11.10 28.33
N ALA A 33 -6.49 -11.70 28.89
CA ALA A 33 -6.51 -13.10 29.34
C ALA A 33 -7.58 -13.37 30.42
N ASP A 34 -7.97 -12.37 31.19
CA ASP A 34 -9.04 -12.43 32.21
C ASP A 34 -10.46 -12.21 31.63
N GLY A 35 -10.57 -12.01 30.29
CA GLY A 35 -11.82 -11.80 29.58
C GLY A 35 -12.30 -10.34 29.55
N HIS A 36 -11.62 -9.41 30.22
CA HIS A 36 -11.93 -7.98 30.14
C HIS A 36 -11.53 -7.37 28.79
N TRP A 37 -12.22 -6.32 28.37
CA TRP A 37 -11.99 -5.58 27.15
C TRP A 37 -11.48 -4.17 27.48
N ASP A 38 -10.27 -3.86 27.01
CA ASP A 38 -9.62 -2.56 27.14
C ASP A 38 -9.43 -1.88 25.77
N LEU A 39 -9.18 -0.57 25.77
CA LEU A 39 -8.76 0.12 24.56
C LEU A 39 -7.35 -0.32 24.19
N ALA A 40 -7.20 -0.86 22.97
CA ALA A 40 -5.94 -1.42 22.52
C ALA A 40 -4.81 -0.38 22.38
N LEU A 41 -5.15 0.88 22.13
CA LEU A 41 -4.20 1.99 22.03
C LEU A 41 -3.59 2.39 23.38
N GLU A 42 -4.22 2.05 24.50
CA GLU A 42 -3.73 2.34 25.85
C GLU A 42 -2.66 1.35 26.34
N ASP A 43 -2.17 0.51 25.45
CA ASP A 43 -1.13 -0.51 25.72
C ASP A 43 -1.45 -1.43 26.92
N PRO A 44 -2.60 -2.12 26.91
CA PRO A 44 -3.02 -2.98 28.02
C PRO A 44 -2.10 -4.20 28.23
N TRP A 45 -1.20 -4.46 27.29
CA TRP A 45 -0.21 -5.54 27.37
C TRP A 45 1.12 -5.10 28.01
N GLY A 46 1.36 -3.78 28.17
CA GLY A 46 2.63 -3.24 28.64
C GLY A 46 3.77 -3.46 27.64
N ALA A 47 3.49 -3.42 26.35
CA ALA A 47 4.44 -3.65 25.26
C ALA A 47 5.36 -2.45 24.97
N THR A 48 5.78 -1.72 26.01
CA THR A 48 6.53 -0.46 25.89
C THR A 48 7.99 -0.60 25.44
N HIS A 49 8.39 -1.74 24.88
CA HIS A 49 9.75 -1.94 24.39
C HIS A 49 10.06 -1.18 23.09
N ARG A 50 9.05 -0.60 22.44
CA ARG A 50 9.15 0.18 21.20
C ARG A 50 8.62 1.60 21.41
N PRO A 51 9.34 2.48 22.15
CA PRO A 51 8.88 3.83 22.43
C PRO A 51 8.68 4.69 21.16
N ASP A 52 9.41 4.40 20.10
CA ASP A 52 9.24 5.01 18.79
C ASP A 52 7.87 4.69 18.16
N TRP A 53 7.37 3.48 18.32
CA TRP A 53 6.04 3.08 17.84
C TRP A 53 4.93 3.66 18.71
N HIS A 54 5.15 3.68 20.01
CA HIS A 54 4.21 4.29 20.95
C HIS A 54 4.04 5.80 20.67
N ALA A 55 5.15 6.52 20.45
CA ALA A 55 5.12 7.93 20.08
C ALA A 55 4.38 8.22 18.76
N ARG A 56 4.29 7.21 17.86
CA ARG A 56 3.53 7.27 16.62
C ARG A 56 2.05 6.90 16.79
N GLY A 57 1.62 6.54 17.99
CA GLY A 57 0.24 6.13 18.29
C GLY A 57 -0.16 4.83 17.59
N LEU A 58 0.76 3.85 17.50
CA LEU A 58 0.45 2.54 16.98
C LEU A 58 -0.18 1.67 18.08
N VAL A 59 -1.07 0.75 17.69
CA VAL A 59 -1.51 -0.32 18.58
C VAL A 59 -0.42 -1.39 18.58
N ILE A 60 0.18 -1.68 19.74
CA ILE A 60 1.38 -2.54 19.86
C ILE A 60 1.04 -3.68 20.83
N TRP A 61 1.48 -4.90 20.52
CA TRP A 61 1.38 -6.07 21.40
C TRP A 61 2.70 -6.83 21.45
N PRO A 62 2.95 -7.59 22.56
CA PRO A 62 4.24 -8.24 22.79
C PRO A 62 4.57 -9.31 21.75
N ARG A 63 5.87 -9.48 21.50
CA ARG A 63 6.46 -10.61 20.77
C ARG A 63 6.12 -11.95 21.40
N GLY A 64 6.46 -13.05 20.74
CA GLY A 64 6.34 -14.41 21.27
C GLY A 64 5.31 -15.28 20.53
N GLY A 65 4.79 -14.81 19.41
CA GLY A 65 3.88 -15.61 18.56
C GLY A 65 2.48 -15.83 19.15
N CYS A 66 2.07 -14.99 20.13
CA CYS A 66 0.75 -15.09 20.74
C CYS A 66 -0.30 -14.38 19.88
N TRP A 67 -1.47 -14.97 19.78
CA TRP A 67 -2.62 -14.34 19.14
C TRP A 67 -3.22 -13.26 20.03
N GLN A 68 -3.50 -12.11 19.43
CA GLN A 68 -4.31 -11.05 20.01
C GLN A 68 -5.65 -10.98 19.29
N HIS A 69 -6.69 -10.64 20.03
CA HIS A 69 -8.04 -10.48 19.51
C HIS A 69 -8.49 -9.03 19.73
N LEU A 70 -8.77 -8.36 18.63
CA LEU A 70 -9.25 -6.98 18.62
C LEU A 70 -10.65 -6.95 18.00
N GLU A 71 -11.52 -6.13 18.60
CA GLU A 71 -12.88 -5.89 18.10
C GLU A 71 -13.16 -4.41 17.93
N LEU A 72 -14.00 -4.09 16.98
CA LEU A 72 -14.45 -2.73 16.70
C LEU A 72 -15.84 -2.76 16.04
N GLU A 73 -16.75 -1.97 16.56
CA GLU A 73 -17.99 -1.63 15.85
C GLU A 73 -17.72 -0.42 14.93
N LEU A 74 -17.81 -0.63 13.63
CA LEU A 74 -17.58 0.37 12.61
C LEU A 74 -18.89 1.00 12.15
N VAL A 75 -19.17 2.21 12.66
CA VAL A 75 -20.34 3.01 12.29
C VAL A 75 -19.97 4.08 11.28
N CYS A 76 -20.79 4.26 10.24
CA CYS A 76 -20.63 5.33 9.27
C CYS A 76 -20.87 6.69 9.96
N PRO A 77 -19.90 7.62 9.90
CA PRO A 77 -20.09 8.96 10.47
C PRO A 77 -21.30 9.67 9.84
N PRO A 78 -22.11 10.39 10.61
CA PRO A 78 -23.28 11.10 10.08
C PRO A 78 -22.98 11.98 8.85
N PRO A 79 -21.85 12.73 8.80
CA PRO A 79 -21.51 13.53 7.62
C PRO A 79 -21.22 12.71 6.35
N TRP A 80 -20.97 11.41 6.49
CA TRP A 80 -20.67 10.53 5.35
C TRP A 80 -21.89 9.72 4.90
N GLN A 81 -22.94 9.65 5.70
CA GLN A 81 -24.14 8.87 5.36
C GLN A 81 -24.82 9.38 4.10
N GLY A 82 -25.25 8.44 3.25
CA GLY A 82 -25.97 8.74 2.01
C GLY A 82 -25.09 9.19 0.83
N HIS A 83 -23.75 9.31 1.01
CA HIS A 83 -22.85 9.63 -0.09
C HIS A 83 -22.55 8.39 -0.94
N LEU A 84 -23.27 8.23 -2.07
CA LEU A 84 -23.10 7.13 -3.01
C LEU A 84 -22.16 7.48 -4.18
N ASP A 85 -21.60 8.69 -4.18
CA ASP A 85 -20.67 9.23 -5.16
C ASP A 85 -19.19 8.88 -4.84
N ARG A 86 -18.98 8.15 -3.76
CA ARG A 86 -17.65 7.79 -3.24
C ARG A 86 -17.60 6.32 -2.85
N LEU A 87 -16.38 5.79 -2.82
CA LEU A 87 -16.06 4.49 -2.24
C LEU A 87 -15.48 4.70 -0.85
N ALA A 88 -15.82 3.84 0.09
CA ALA A 88 -15.13 3.77 1.37
C ALA A 88 -14.38 2.45 1.48
N ARG A 89 -13.14 2.51 1.96
CA ARG A 89 -12.34 1.32 2.22
C ARG A 89 -11.84 1.28 3.64
N LEU A 90 -11.96 0.13 4.26
CA LEU A 90 -11.21 -0.19 5.46
C LEU A 90 -9.76 -0.45 5.04
N VAL A 91 -8.84 0.36 5.55
CA VAL A 91 -7.40 0.27 5.27
C VAL A 91 -6.69 -0.12 6.54
N LEU A 92 -6.08 -1.30 6.53
CA LEU A 92 -5.27 -1.82 7.63
C LEU A 92 -3.85 -2.09 7.12
N ARG A 93 -2.85 -1.81 7.96
CA ARG A 93 -1.47 -2.27 7.79
C ARG A 93 -0.95 -2.76 9.12
N TRP A 94 -0.20 -3.83 9.08
CA TRP A 94 0.29 -4.50 10.29
C TRP A 94 1.74 -4.93 10.16
N TRP A 95 2.34 -5.17 11.32
CA TRP A 95 3.52 -5.98 11.50
C TRP A 95 3.13 -7.17 12.35
N ALA A 96 2.80 -8.28 11.70
CA ALA A 96 2.26 -9.49 12.32
C ALA A 96 2.61 -10.72 11.48
N ASP A 97 2.90 -11.81 12.14
CA ASP A 97 3.25 -13.10 11.51
C ASP A 97 2.01 -13.79 10.88
N ALA A 98 0.83 -13.51 11.41
CA ALA A 98 -0.44 -13.94 10.82
C ALA A 98 -1.56 -12.98 11.21
N VAL A 99 -2.49 -12.76 10.28
CA VAL A 99 -3.66 -11.89 10.45
C VAL A 99 -4.90 -12.54 9.87
N GLU A 100 -6.02 -12.42 10.58
CA GLU A 100 -7.36 -12.74 10.10
C GLU A 100 -8.27 -11.55 10.37
N LEU A 101 -8.90 -11.01 9.32
CA LEU A 101 -9.95 -10.01 9.42
C LEU A 101 -11.30 -10.66 9.14
N ARG A 102 -12.22 -10.51 10.07
CA ARG A 102 -13.63 -10.89 9.91
C ARG A 102 -14.51 -9.65 9.97
N VAL A 103 -15.55 -9.66 9.17
CA VAL A 103 -16.62 -8.65 9.17
C VAL A 103 -17.93 -9.38 9.32
N ASP A 104 -18.69 -9.02 10.36
CA ASP A 104 -19.95 -9.72 10.73
C ASP A 104 -19.78 -11.26 10.78
N GLY A 105 -18.65 -11.71 11.36
CA GLY A 105 -18.27 -13.11 11.49
C GLY A 105 -17.72 -13.77 10.21
N VAL A 106 -17.78 -13.10 9.05
CA VAL A 106 -17.26 -13.64 7.77
C VAL A 106 -15.79 -13.29 7.61
N LEU A 107 -14.94 -14.28 7.34
CA LEU A 107 -13.52 -14.06 7.03
C LEU A 107 -13.41 -13.36 5.66
N VAL A 108 -12.88 -12.13 5.66
CA VAL A 108 -12.76 -11.30 4.45
C VAL A 108 -11.31 -11.09 4.00
N HIS A 109 -10.35 -11.27 4.90
CA HIS A 109 -8.92 -11.17 4.57
C HIS A 109 -8.07 -12.02 5.51
N GLN A 110 -6.99 -12.60 4.97
CA GLN A 110 -5.90 -13.20 5.72
C GLN A 110 -4.59 -12.60 5.23
N GLY A 111 -3.68 -12.33 6.15
CA GLY A 111 -2.38 -11.75 5.83
C GLY A 111 -1.27 -12.29 6.75
N ASP A 112 -0.04 -11.90 6.46
CA ASP A 112 1.16 -12.28 7.19
C ASP A 112 2.26 -11.19 7.04
N LEU A 113 3.53 -11.54 7.30
CA LEU A 113 4.68 -10.63 7.13
C LEU A 113 4.96 -10.25 5.67
N PHE A 114 4.41 -10.97 4.70
CA PHE A 114 4.56 -10.70 3.27
C PHE A 114 3.33 -10.02 2.67
N ASP A 115 2.15 -10.32 3.21
CA ASP A 115 0.90 -9.62 2.91
C ASP A 115 0.53 -8.77 4.12
N THR A 116 1.11 -7.57 4.19
CA THR A 116 1.09 -6.70 5.37
C THR A 116 -0.04 -5.67 5.38
N ALA A 117 -0.98 -5.75 4.44
CA ALA A 117 -2.02 -4.74 4.31
C ALA A 117 -3.33 -5.32 3.78
N CYS A 118 -4.43 -4.69 4.18
CA CYS A 118 -5.76 -4.95 3.66
C CYS A 118 -6.40 -3.63 3.19
N ARG A 119 -7.06 -3.64 2.03
CA ARG A 119 -7.92 -2.56 1.52
C ARG A 119 -9.29 -3.13 1.17
N TRP A 120 -10.13 -3.30 2.16
CA TRP A 120 -11.44 -3.93 2.00
C TRP A 120 -12.53 -2.90 1.71
N PRO A 121 -13.32 -3.05 0.63
CA PRO A 121 -14.40 -2.11 0.31
C PRO A 121 -15.56 -2.28 1.28
N LEU A 122 -16.02 -1.17 1.86
CA LEU A 122 -17.17 -1.17 2.75
C LEU A 122 -18.48 -1.35 1.93
N PRO A 123 -19.45 -2.12 2.43
CA PRO A 123 -20.69 -2.40 1.71
C PRO A 123 -21.64 -1.20 1.70
N ALA A 124 -22.59 -1.20 0.75
CA ALA A 124 -23.59 -0.13 0.63
C ALA A 124 -24.43 0.07 1.90
N SER A 125 -24.69 -1.00 2.66
CA SER A 125 -25.42 -0.94 3.93
C SER A 125 -24.74 -0.07 4.98
N TRP A 126 -23.40 -0.03 4.98
CA TRP A 126 -22.65 0.82 5.88
C TRP A 126 -22.92 2.32 5.63
N TRP A 127 -23.01 2.73 4.36
CA TRP A 127 -23.37 4.09 3.98
C TRP A 127 -24.79 4.49 4.43
N GLN A 128 -25.66 3.51 4.65
CA GLN A 128 -27.01 3.67 5.17
C GLN A 128 -27.09 3.70 6.70
N GLY A 129 -25.92 3.65 7.35
CA GLY A 129 -25.81 3.71 8.81
C GLY A 129 -25.89 2.34 9.52
N GLN A 130 -25.88 1.22 8.78
CA GLN A 130 -25.79 -0.10 9.42
C GLN A 130 -24.38 -0.30 9.96
N PRO A 131 -24.18 -0.57 11.25
CA PRO A 131 -22.88 -0.84 11.83
C PRO A 131 -22.32 -2.17 11.32
N LEU A 132 -21.00 -2.28 11.23
CA LEU A 132 -20.28 -3.52 10.95
C LEU A 132 -19.49 -3.94 12.17
N GLN A 133 -19.54 -5.22 12.51
CA GLN A 133 -18.70 -5.79 13.56
C GLN A 133 -17.39 -6.28 12.93
N LEU A 134 -16.29 -5.63 13.29
CA LEU A 134 -14.96 -6.00 12.85
C LEU A 134 -14.26 -6.82 13.92
N GLU A 135 -13.75 -7.97 13.56
CA GLU A 135 -12.89 -8.80 14.39
C GLU A 135 -11.52 -8.92 13.69
N LEU A 136 -10.46 -8.57 14.39
CA LEU A 136 -9.11 -8.65 13.89
C LEU A 136 -8.27 -9.51 14.83
N ARG A 137 -7.84 -10.65 14.34
CA ARG A 137 -6.91 -11.54 15.05
C ARG A 137 -5.52 -11.37 14.46
N LEU A 138 -4.54 -11.11 15.32
CA LEU A 138 -3.16 -10.86 14.91
C LEU A 138 -2.21 -11.67 15.78
N ARG A 139 -1.20 -12.28 15.16
CA ARG A 139 -0.13 -12.98 15.86
C ARG A 139 1.17 -12.20 15.71
N SER A 140 1.82 -11.85 16.83
CA SER A 140 3.13 -11.20 16.77
C SER A 140 4.19 -12.15 16.19
N PRO A 141 5.25 -11.62 15.55
CA PRO A 141 6.45 -12.39 15.29
C PRO A 141 7.05 -12.95 16.59
N LEU A 142 7.84 -14.03 16.48
CA LEU A 142 8.50 -14.63 17.65
C LEU A 142 9.52 -13.71 18.30
N HIS A 143 10.24 -12.95 17.50
CA HIS A 143 11.41 -12.17 17.92
C HIS A 143 11.18 -10.66 17.95
N ASP A 144 10.04 -10.17 17.46
CA ASP A 144 9.70 -8.74 17.44
C ASP A 144 8.26 -8.52 17.91
N ASP A 145 7.99 -7.33 18.46
CA ASP A 145 6.65 -6.95 18.86
C ASP A 145 5.77 -6.80 17.61
N GLY A 146 4.49 -7.08 17.76
CA GLY A 146 3.52 -6.86 16.70
C GLY A 146 2.95 -5.44 16.75
N ALA A 147 2.50 -4.94 15.62
CA ALA A 147 1.84 -3.63 15.56
C ALA A 147 0.74 -3.55 14.49
N LEU A 148 -0.34 -2.84 14.82
CA LEU A 148 -1.27 -2.31 13.85
C LEU A 148 -0.81 -0.90 13.47
N ILE A 149 -0.18 -0.79 12.30
CA ILE A 149 0.52 0.41 11.84
C ILE A 149 -0.47 1.45 11.31
N THR A 150 -1.43 0.98 10.50
CA THR A 150 -2.51 1.80 9.97
C THR A 150 -3.83 1.12 10.25
N SER A 151 -4.81 1.89 10.70
CA SER A 151 -6.19 1.43 10.82
C SER A 151 -7.11 2.64 10.62
N GLN A 152 -7.72 2.70 9.45
CA GLN A 152 -8.58 3.82 9.09
C GLN A 152 -9.60 3.43 8.03
N VAL A 153 -10.66 4.21 7.92
CA VAL A 153 -11.49 4.23 6.72
C VAL A 153 -11.02 5.37 5.84
N GLU A 154 -10.79 5.09 4.56
CA GLU A 154 -10.47 6.08 3.54
C GLU A 154 -11.61 6.20 2.54
N LEU A 155 -11.96 7.43 2.20
CA LEU A 155 -12.80 7.71 1.06
C LEU A 155 -11.96 7.73 -0.22
N GLU A 156 -12.50 7.14 -1.28
CA GLU A 156 -11.94 7.16 -2.62
C GLU A 156 -12.96 7.73 -3.60
N PRO A 157 -12.53 8.47 -4.63
CA PRO A 157 -13.45 8.93 -5.65
C PRO A 157 -14.01 7.72 -6.41
N LEU A 158 -15.30 7.73 -6.69
CA LEU A 158 -15.92 6.74 -7.55
C LEU A 158 -15.44 6.91 -9.01
N ASP A 159 -15.31 8.16 -9.44
CA ASP A 159 -14.73 8.54 -10.73
C ASP A 159 -13.37 9.21 -10.51
N PRO A 160 -12.25 8.59 -10.98
CA PRO A 160 -10.93 9.22 -10.88
C PRO A 160 -10.80 10.55 -11.62
N SER A 161 -11.65 10.81 -12.63
CA SER A 161 -11.64 12.08 -13.36
C SER A 161 -12.33 13.20 -12.58
N ASP A 162 -13.23 12.84 -11.67
CA ASP A 162 -13.86 13.78 -10.73
C ASP A 162 -13.70 13.30 -9.27
N PRO A 163 -12.58 13.61 -8.63
CA PRO A 163 -12.26 13.11 -7.30
C PRO A 163 -13.13 13.69 -6.18
N ALA A 164 -14.13 14.51 -6.48
CA ALA A 164 -15.13 15.02 -5.52
C ALA A 164 -14.52 15.59 -4.21
N GLY A 165 -13.36 16.21 -4.28
CA GLY A 165 -12.63 16.78 -3.16
C GLY A 165 -11.83 15.79 -2.31
N VAL A 166 -11.94 14.48 -2.53
CA VAL A 166 -11.24 13.45 -1.74
C VAL A 166 -9.71 13.57 -1.81
N LEU A 167 -9.17 13.99 -2.97
CA LEU A 167 -7.73 14.15 -3.18
C LEU A 167 -7.19 15.55 -2.82
N VAL A 168 -8.05 16.45 -2.36
CA VAL A 168 -7.66 17.83 -2.04
C VAL A 168 -6.54 17.92 -0.99
N PRO A 169 -6.50 17.11 0.08
CA PRO A 169 -5.38 17.16 1.03
C PRO A 169 -4.02 16.95 0.36
N GLN A 170 -3.92 15.98 -0.55
CA GLN A 170 -2.70 15.67 -1.28
C GLN A 170 -2.37 16.76 -2.31
N GLN A 171 -3.37 17.23 -3.06
CA GLN A 171 -3.21 18.32 -4.03
C GLN A 171 -2.78 19.61 -3.35
N LEU A 172 -3.40 19.99 -2.23
CA LEU A 172 -3.03 21.18 -1.45
C LEU A 172 -1.59 21.07 -0.93
N ALA A 173 -1.18 19.91 -0.42
CA ALA A 173 0.18 19.69 0.07
C ALA A 173 1.23 19.88 -1.05
N LEU A 174 0.96 19.35 -2.25
CA LEU A 174 1.85 19.46 -3.41
C LEU A 174 1.91 20.88 -3.96
N VAL A 175 0.76 21.55 -4.11
CA VAL A 175 0.68 22.92 -4.63
C VAL A 175 1.35 23.88 -3.67
N ALA A 176 1.06 23.79 -2.37
CA ALA A 176 1.63 24.68 -1.36
C ALA A 176 3.17 24.65 -1.30
N GLN A 177 3.80 23.50 -1.57
CA GLN A 177 5.27 23.38 -1.61
C GLN A 177 5.91 24.14 -2.79
N ARG A 178 5.14 24.42 -3.83
CA ARG A 178 5.62 25.04 -5.08
C ARG A 178 5.33 26.53 -5.15
N LEU A 179 4.32 27.02 -4.42
CA LEU A 179 3.91 28.41 -4.45
C LEU A 179 4.85 29.29 -3.62
N GLN A 180 5.11 30.49 -4.14
CA GLN A 180 5.90 31.52 -3.48
C GLN A 180 5.31 32.92 -3.75
N GLY A 181 5.60 33.90 -2.86
CA GLY A 181 5.19 35.28 -3.05
C GLY A 181 3.67 35.44 -3.15
N ASP A 182 3.23 36.16 -4.18
CA ASP A 182 1.82 36.54 -4.37
C ASP A 182 0.90 35.30 -4.51
N ALA A 183 1.36 34.24 -5.14
CA ALA A 183 0.58 33.01 -5.30
C ALA A 183 0.36 32.28 -3.95
N GLN A 184 1.31 32.38 -3.03
CA GLN A 184 1.12 31.86 -1.67
C GLN A 184 0.10 32.71 -0.89
N ALA A 185 0.13 34.04 -1.06
CA ALA A 185 -0.85 34.93 -0.46
C ALA A 185 -2.27 34.64 -0.99
N GLU A 186 -2.42 34.44 -2.30
CA GLU A 186 -3.67 34.05 -2.93
C GLU A 186 -4.21 32.71 -2.37
N LEU A 187 -3.35 31.69 -2.18
CA LEU A 187 -3.75 30.44 -1.54
C LEU A 187 -4.37 30.70 -0.16
N LEU A 188 -3.72 31.52 0.67
CA LEU A 188 -4.24 31.81 2.00
C LEU A 188 -5.59 32.53 1.95
N GLU A 189 -5.81 33.44 0.99
CA GLU A 189 -7.11 34.07 0.78
C GLU A 189 -8.18 33.06 0.35
N GLN A 190 -7.86 32.11 -0.53
CA GLN A 190 -8.78 31.05 -0.92
C GLN A 190 -9.19 30.21 0.31
N LEU A 191 -8.21 29.82 1.13
CA LEU A 191 -8.46 29.03 2.34
C LEU A 191 -9.31 29.81 3.37
N GLN A 192 -9.07 31.10 3.56
CA GLN A 192 -9.85 31.95 4.49
C GLN A 192 -11.31 32.13 4.09
N ARG A 193 -11.64 31.94 2.81
CA ARG A 193 -13.03 32.01 2.30
C ARG A 193 -13.84 30.73 2.54
N LEU A 194 -13.17 29.66 2.96
CA LEU A 194 -13.80 28.36 3.17
C LEU A 194 -14.24 28.22 4.63
N ASP A 195 -15.32 27.48 4.84
CA ASP A 195 -15.77 27.04 6.15
C ASP A 195 -15.16 25.65 6.44
N PRO A 196 -14.25 25.49 7.43
CA PRO A 196 -13.63 24.21 7.75
C PRO A 196 -14.64 23.14 8.21
N GLN A 197 -15.85 23.54 8.63
CA GLN A 197 -16.90 22.63 9.05
C GLN A 197 -17.82 22.18 7.88
N ALA A 198 -17.78 22.90 6.77
CA ALA A 198 -18.64 22.56 5.63
C ALA A 198 -18.07 21.37 4.83
N ALA A 199 -18.89 20.35 4.65
CA ALA A 199 -18.48 19.12 3.92
C ALA A 199 -18.06 19.37 2.45
N GLY A 200 -18.49 20.50 1.85
CA GLY A 200 -18.16 20.87 0.46
C GLY A 200 -16.88 21.71 0.31
N SER A 201 -16.21 22.10 1.41
CA SER A 201 -15.06 23.03 1.35
C SER A 201 -13.89 22.47 0.54
N ALA A 202 -13.59 21.17 0.65
CA ALA A 202 -12.57 20.53 -0.16
C ALA A 202 -12.91 20.58 -1.65
N ALA A 203 -14.15 20.24 -2.03
CA ALA A 203 -14.61 20.30 -3.41
C ALA A 203 -14.59 21.73 -3.98
N ALA A 204 -14.90 22.74 -3.16
CA ALA A 204 -14.87 24.14 -3.55
C ALA A 204 -13.44 24.65 -3.86
N LEU A 205 -12.41 24.13 -3.18
CA LEU A 205 -11.01 24.49 -3.43
C LEU A 205 -10.41 23.80 -4.67
N GLN A 206 -10.94 22.66 -5.06
CA GLN A 206 -10.37 21.82 -6.10
C GLN A 206 -10.17 22.49 -7.47
N PRO A 207 -11.12 23.31 -8.01
CA PRO A 207 -10.92 24.01 -9.28
C PRO A 207 -9.70 24.93 -9.25
N TRP A 208 -9.50 25.67 -8.15
CA TRP A 208 -8.34 26.55 -7.98
C TRP A 208 -7.05 25.74 -7.92
N LEU A 209 -7.01 24.64 -7.14
CA LEU A 209 -5.82 23.77 -7.08
C LEU A 209 -5.49 23.16 -8.45
N ARG A 210 -6.48 22.76 -9.24
CA ARG A 210 -6.28 22.28 -10.61
C ARG A 210 -5.65 23.34 -11.51
N GLN A 211 -6.09 24.58 -11.38
CA GLN A 211 -5.52 25.69 -12.15
C GLN A 211 -4.04 25.93 -11.79
N GLN A 212 -3.69 25.85 -10.50
CA GLN A 212 -2.30 25.98 -10.05
C GLN A 212 -1.44 24.78 -10.45
N ALA A 213 -2.04 23.59 -10.55
CA ALA A 213 -1.35 22.38 -10.99
C ALA A 213 -1.19 22.30 -12.51
N ALA A 214 -1.97 23.08 -13.28
CA ALA A 214 -1.99 23.09 -14.75
C ALA A 214 -0.74 23.75 -15.39
N VAL A 215 0.32 24.01 -14.62
CA VAL A 215 1.65 24.24 -15.21
C VAL A 215 2.02 22.96 -15.94
N GLU A 216 2.06 23.05 -17.28
CA GLU A 216 2.41 21.92 -18.15
C GLU A 216 3.70 21.26 -17.64
N ALA A 217 3.55 20.06 -17.09
CA ALA A 217 4.71 19.25 -16.78
C ALA A 217 5.34 18.82 -18.13
N PRO A 218 6.61 19.17 -18.41
CA PRO A 218 7.24 18.77 -19.66
C PRO A 218 7.40 17.24 -19.65
N GLY A 219 6.58 16.53 -20.42
CA GLY A 219 6.68 15.09 -20.58
C GLY A 219 5.51 14.29 -20.00
N SER A 220 5.65 12.97 -20.02
CA SER A 220 4.70 12.01 -19.49
C SER A 220 5.33 11.13 -18.42
N VAL A 221 4.53 10.69 -17.45
CA VAL A 221 4.92 9.71 -16.44
C VAL A 221 4.18 8.42 -16.72
N HIS A 222 4.93 7.35 -16.96
CA HIS A 222 4.38 6.00 -17.07
C HIS A 222 4.55 5.29 -15.72
N VAL A 223 3.44 4.84 -15.13
CA VAL A 223 3.44 4.11 -13.85
C VAL A 223 3.32 2.63 -14.16
N LEU A 224 4.30 1.87 -13.71
CA LEU A 224 4.39 0.42 -13.90
C LEU A 224 4.43 -0.24 -12.52
N GLY A 225 3.61 -1.28 -12.32
CA GLY A 225 3.70 -2.12 -11.12
C GLY A 225 4.93 -3.03 -11.19
N HIS A 226 5.62 -3.20 -10.06
CA HIS A 226 6.73 -4.13 -9.91
C HIS A 226 6.73 -4.71 -8.49
N ALA A 227 7.28 -5.91 -8.31
CA ALA A 227 7.60 -6.48 -7.00
C ALA A 227 9.04 -7.00 -7.01
N HIS A 228 9.86 -6.48 -6.09
CA HIS A 228 11.16 -7.06 -5.79
C HIS A 228 10.99 -8.23 -4.83
N LEU A 229 11.62 -9.37 -5.13
CA LEU A 229 11.58 -10.56 -4.30
C LEU A 229 13.00 -11.12 -4.14
N ASP A 230 13.55 -11.02 -2.93
CA ASP A 230 14.82 -11.65 -2.59
C ASP A 230 14.76 -13.17 -2.73
N LEU A 231 15.71 -13.74 -3.45
CA LEU A 231 15.90 -15.19 -3.49
C LEU A 231 16.76 -15.64 -2.31
N ALA A 232 16.13 -15.86 -1.17
CA ALA A 232 16.70 -15.97 0.17
C ALA A 232 17.36 -14.67 0.66
N TRP A 233 17.14 -14.33 1.90
CA TRP A 233 17.74 -13.20 2.62
C TRP A 233 17.82 -13.55 4.10
N LEU A 234 17.04 -12.89 4.98
CA LEU A 234 16.85 -13.32 6.37
C LEU A 234 15.80 -14.45 6.49
N TRP A 235 15.43 -15.03 5.37
CA TRP A 235 14.52 -16.17 5.24
C TRP A 235 15.08 -17.21 4.28
N PRO A 236 14.65 -18.49 4.40
CA PRO A 236 15.05 -19.55 3.49
C PRO A 236 14.43 -19.39 2.09
N VAL A 237 15.06 -19.99 1.09
CA VAL A 237 14.57 -20.01 -0.31
C VAL A 237 13.10 -20.46 -0.43
N ALA A 238 12.68 -21.37 0.45
CA ALA A 238 11.30 -21.86 0.47
C ALA A 238 10.27 -20.75 0.68
N ASP A 239 10.60 -19.73 1.48
CA ASP A 239 9.71 -18.59 1.72
C ASP A 239 9.65 -17.65 0.52
N THR A 240 10.77 -17.52 -0.23
CA THR A 240 10.77 -16.80 -1.52
C THR A 240 9.81 -17.45 -2.51
N TRP A 241 9.77 -18.78 -2.59
CA TRP A 241 8.82 -19.48 -3.46
C TRP A 241 7.37 -19.21 -3.08
N GLN A 242 7.06 -19.14 -1.80
CA GLN A 242 5.73 -18.79 -1.31
C GLN A 242 5.40 -17.31 -1.60
N ALA A 243 6.36 -16.42 -1.43
CA ALA A 243 6.19 -15.00 -1.77
C ALA A 243 5.93 -14.83 -3.27
N ALA A 244 6.68 -15.51 -4.15
CA ALA A 244 6.48 -15.48 -5.59
C ALA A 244 5.09 -15.99 -5.98
N LEU A 245 4.66 -17.11 -5.39
CA LEU A 245 3.33 -17.69 -5.63
C LEU A 245 2.22 -16.68 -5.27
N ARG A 246 2.30 -16.02 -4.11
CA ARG A 246 1.33 -15.01 -3.68
C ARG A 246 1.36 -13.78 -4.58
N THR A 247 2.53 -13.25 -4.87
CA THR A 247 2.72 -12.06 -5.71
C THR A 247 2.09 -12.28 -7.08
N PHE A 248 2.45 -13.37 -7.76
CA PHE A 248 1.94 -13.63 -9.10
C PHE A 248 0.43 -13.89 -9.12
N SER A 249 -0.10 -14.61 -8.13
CA SER A 249 -1.55 -14.84 -8.02
C SER A 249 -2.30 -13.53 -7.76
N SER A 250 -1.80 -12.68 -6.86
CA SER A 250 -2.39 -11.36 -6.58
C SER A 250 -2.36 -10.45 -7.78
N VAL A 251 -1.23 -10.40 -8.49
CA VAL A 251 -1.07 -9.56 -9.69
C VAL A 251 -2.04 -9.98 -10.79
N LEU A 252 -2.19 -11.27 -11.06
CA LEU A 252 -3.15 -11.75 -12.05
C LEU A 252 -4.58 -11.33 -11.70
N GLY A 253 -4.98 -11.46 -10.45
CA GLY A 253 -6.30 -10.96 -9.99
C GLY A 253 -6.46 -9.44 -10.12
N LEU A 254 -5.39 -8.67 -9.92
CA LEU A 254 -5.40 -7.22 -10.14
C LEU A 254 -5.48 -6.87 -11.63
N LEU A 255 -4.76 -7.60 -12.48
CA LEU A 255 -4.82 -7.42 -13.94
C LEU A 255 -6.22 -7.69 -14.50
N GLU A 256 -6.97 -8.64 -13.95
CA GLU A 256 -8.36 -8.88 -14.33
C GLU A 256 -9.29 -7.72 -13.92
N ARG A 257 -9.09 -7.18 -12.71
CA ARG A 257 -9.94 -6.12 -12.15
C ARG A 257 -9.67 -4.74 -12.73
N PHE A 258 -8.40 -4.46 -13.10
CA PHE A 258 -7.95 -3.15 -13.56
C PHE A 258 -7.35 -3.25 -14.97
N PRO A 259 -8.15 -3.04 -16.02
CA PRO A 259 -7.69 -3.17 -17.41
C PRO A 259 -6.51 -2.27 -17.78
N GLN A 260 -6.33 -1.14 -17.10
CA GLN A 260 -5.23 -0.19 -17.31
C GLN A 260 -3.94 -0.57 -16.58
N LEU A 261 -3.97 -1.58 -15.71
CA LEU A 261 -2.77 -1.99 -14.97
C LEU A 261 -1.80 -2.71 -15.89
N HIS A 262 -0.53 -2.32 -15.83
CA HIS A 262 0.62 -3.04 -16.37
C HIS A 262 1.54 -3.40 -15.22
N PHE A 263 2.12 -4.58 -15.30
CA PHE A 263 3.03 -5.09 -14.27
C PHE A 263 4.28 -5.67 -14.93
N ALA A 264 5.43 -5.45 -14.33
CA ALA A 264 6.70 -6.03 -14.77
C ALA A 264 7.33 -6.80 -13.61
N HIS A 265 8.06 -7.84 -13.93
CA HIS A 265 8.82 -8.60 -12.94
C HIS A 265 10.11 -9.15 -13.53
N SER A 266 11.18 -9.10 -12.74
CA SER A 266 12.50 -9.65 -13.04
C SER A 266 12.64 -11.09 -12.53
N SER A 267 13.86 -11.60 -12.48
CA SER A 267 14.25 -12.89 -11.86
C SER A 267 13.67 -14.12 -12.55
N PRO A 268 14.25 -14.54 -13.68
CA PRO A 268 13.89 -15.77 -14.41
C PRO A 268 13.85 -17.03 -13.54
N ALA A 269 14.64 -17.12 -12.48
CA ALA A 269 14.61 -18.23 -11.52
C ALA A 269 13.24 -18.43 -10.89
N LEU A 270 12.51 -17.34 -10.60
CA LEU A 270 11.17 -17.41 -10.02
C LEU A 270 10.17 -17.97 -11.04
N TYR A 271 10.25 -17.54 -12.29
CA TYR A 271 9.41 -18.10 -13.37
C TYR A 271 9.68 -19.58 -13.58
N ALA A 272 10.95 -19.99 -13.58
CA ALA A 272 11.34 -21.39 -13.76
C ALA A 272 10.78 -22.27 -12.62
N TRP A 273 10.83 -21.77 -11.40
CA TRP A 273 10.22 -22.47 -10.26
C TRP A 273 8.70 -22.58 -10.39
N ILE A 274 8.01 -21.51 -10.77
CA ILE A 274 6.55 -21.51 -11.01
C ILE A 274 6.21 -22.45 -12.16
N GLU A 275 6.97 -22.45 -13.28
CA GLU A 275 6.78 -23.36 -14.41
C GLU A 275 6.80 -24.83 -13.96
N GLN A 276 7.78 -25.16 -13.13
CA GLN A 276 7.97 -26.54 -12.66
C GLN A 276 6.93 -26.98 -11.62
N HIS A 277 6.57 -26.12 -10.65
CA HIS A 277 5.81 -26.51 -9.49
C HIS A 277 4.36 -26.04 -9.48
N ARG A 278 4.01 -25.09 -10.35
CA ARG A 278 2.69 -24.48 -10.49
C ARG A 278 2.34 -24.20 -11.95
N PRO A 279 2.31 -25.23 -12.83
CA PRO A 279 2.18 -25.04 -14.29
C PRO A 279 0.88 -24.32 -14.69
N ALA A 280 -0.21 -24.47 -13.93
CA ALA A 280 -1.44 -23.73 -14.19
C ALA A 280 -1.27 -22.21 -13.98
N LEU A 281 -0.58 -21.80 -12.91
CA LEU A 281 -0.25 -20.39 -12.68
C LEU A 281 0.72 -19.86 -13.75
N PHE A 282 1.71 -20.66 -14.14
CA PHE A 282 2.63 -20.28 -15.21
C PHE A 282 1.89 -20.04 -16.53
N ALA A 283 0.91 -20.87 -16.87
CA ALA A 283 0.09 -20.68 -18.06
C ALA A 283 -0.72 -19.36 -18.01
N GLN A 284 -1.24 -18.98 -16.85
CA GLN A 284 -1.93 -17.69 -16.67
C GLN A 284 -0.96 -16.51 -16.83
N LEU A 285 0.25 -16.59 -16.25
CA LEU A 285 1.30 -15.59 -16.45
C LEU A 285 1.65 -15.44 -17.92
N ARG A 286 1.84 -16.56 -18.62
CA ARG A 286 2.10 -16.57 -20.06
C ARG A 286 0.99 -15.86 -20.86
N ALA A 287 -0.27 -16.12 -20.53
CA ALA A 287 -1.41 -15.46 -21.17
C ALA A 287 -1.39 -13.94 -20.92
N ALA A 288 -1.09 -13.50 -19.69
CA ALA A 288 -0.97 -12.09 -19.35
C ALA A 288 0.22 -11.41 -20.07
N MET A 289 1.34 -12.12 -20.26
CA MET A 289 2.50 -11.67 -21.02
C MET A 289 2.15 -11.51 -22.51
N GLN A 290 1.48 -12.50 -23.10
CA GLN A 290 1.03 -12.44 -24.48
C GLN A 290 0.02 -11.33 -24.75
N ALA A 291 -0.79 -10.98 -23.74
CA ALA A 291 -1.70 -9.84 -23.78
C ALA A 291 -0.99 -8.47 -23.59
N GLY A 292 0.33 -8.45 -23.40
CA GLY A 292 1.11 -7.22 -23.16
C GLY A 292 0.85 -6.54 -21.81
N ARG A 293 0.26 -7.27 -20.87
CA ARG A 293 -0.15 -6.74 -19.56
C ARG A 293 0.83 -7.08 -18.43
N PHE A 294 1.62 -8.11 -18.61
CA PHE A 294 2.68 -8.54 -17.71
C PHE A 294 3.98 -8.62 -18.50
N GLU A 295 4.96 -7.81 -18.14
CA GLU A 295 6.26 -7.76 -18.82
C GLU A 295 7.30 -8.59 -18.05
N PRO A 296 7.86 -9.66 -18.64
CA PRO A 296 9.00 -10.35 -18.09
C PRO A 296 10.26 -9.52 -18.36
N ILE A 297 10.55 -8.58 -17.46
CA ILE A 297 11.75 -7.75 -17.56
C ILE A 297 12.97 -8.65 -17.49
N ASN A 298 13.82 -8.53 -18.51
CA ASN A 298 15.02 -9.34 -18.57
C ASN A 298 16.13 -8.78 -17.70
N GLY A 299 16.92 -9.70 -17.18
CA GLY A 299 18.07 -9.43 -16.33
C GLY A 299 18.84 -10.70 -16.04
N PRO A 300 19.65 -10.72 -14.97
CA PRO A 300 20.33 -11.93 -14.52
C PRO A 300 19.33 -13.01 -14.09
N TRP A 301 19.78 -14.25 -14.01
CA TRP A 301 18.99 -15.41 -13.54
C TRP A 301 18.36 -15.15 -12.17
N VAL A 302 19.16 -14.58 -11.25
CA VAL A 302 18.74 -14.02 -9.97
C VAL A 302 19.33 -12.63 -9.80
N GLU A 303 18.66 -11.77 -9.06
CA GLU A 303 19.20 -10.48 -8.66
C GLU A 303 20.37 -10.70 -7.70
N SER A 304 21.47 -10.01 -7.94
CA SER A 304 22.71 -10.16 -7.18
C SER A 304 23.27 -8.80 -6.77
N ASP A 305 24.00 -8.78 -5.68
CA ASP A 305 24.85 -7.63 -5.36
C ASP A 305 25.99 -7.54 -6.41
N CYS A 306 25.86 -6.57 -7.31
CA CYS A 306 26.76 -6.39 -8.44
C CYS A 306 28.18 -5.92 -8.04
N VAL A 307 28.40 -5.56 -6.79
CA VAL A 307 29.71 -5.17 -6.26
C VAL A 307 30.48 -6.37 -5.68
N LEU A 308 29.77 -7.30 -5.04
CA LEU A 308 30.38 -8.40 -4.31
C LEU A 308 30.74 -9.58 -5.22
N ILE A 309 29.99 -9.83 -6.28
CA ILE A 309 30.22 -10.99 -7.15
C ILE A 309 31.20 -10.66 -8.29
N GLY A 310 31.99 -11.66 -8.70
CA GLY A 310 32.96 -11.51 -9.78
C GLY A 310 32.30 -11.41 -11.16
N THR A 311 32.96 -10.73 -12.10
CA THR A 311 32.50 -10.53 -13.48
C THR A 311 32.07 -11.81 -14.18
N ALA A 312 32.81 -12.90 -14.02
CA ALA A 312 32.49 -14.20 -14.64
C ALA A 312 31.13 -14.73 -14.12
N SER A 313 30.84 -14.59 -12.84
CA SER A 313 29.54 -14.98 -12.27
C SER A 313 28.40 -14.07 -12.75
N LEU A 314 28.63 -12.76 -12.86
CA LEU A 314 27.67 -11.83 -13.44
C LEU A 314 27.33 -12.22 -14.90
N LEU A 315 28.34 -12.44 -15.73
CA LEU A 315 28.12 -12.88 -17.12
C LEU A 315 27.32 -14.18 -17.21
N GLN A 316 27.61 -15.13 -16.31
CA GLN A 316 26.87 -16.40 -16.26
C GLN A 316 25.41 -16.18 -15.83
N GLN A 317 25.15 -15.32 -14.85
CA GLN A 317 23.80 -14.97 -14.42
C GLN A 317 22.97 -14.38 -15.58
N PHE A 318 23.56 -13.44 -16.33
CA PHE A 318 22.89 -12.88 -17.52
C PHE A 318 22.69 -13.92 -18.62
N ALA A 319 23.70 -14.76 -18.91
CA ALA A 319 23.60 -15.80 -19.93
C ALA A 319 22.46 -16.79 -19.62
N LEU A 320 22.33 -17.22 -18.36
CA LEU A 320 21.27 -18.12 -17.91
C LEU A 320 19.89 -17.45 -17.97
N GLY A 321 19.78 -16.23 -17.45
CA GLY A 321 18.54 -15.47 -17.45
C GLY A 321 18.03 -15.19 -18.87
N GLN A 322 18.93 -14.76 -19.77
CA GLN A 322 18.64 -14.52 -21.17
C GLN A 322 18.21 -15.80 -21.90
N ALA A 323 18.94 -16.89 -21.71
CA ALA A 323 18.61 -18.17 -22.35
C ALA A 323 17.22 -18.68 -21.96
N TYR A 324 16.87 -18.59 -20.67
CA TYR A 324 15.54 -18.94 -20.19
C TYR A 324 14.47 -18.03 -20.80
N SER A 325 14.65 -16.72 -20.67
CA SER A 325 13.68 -15.73 -21.13
C SER A 325 13.41 -15.83 -22.62
N HIS A 326 14.44 -15.94 -23.46
CA HIS A 326 14.30 -16.16 -24.91
C HIS A 326 13.57 -17.46 -25.23
N SER A 327 13.80 -18.52 -24.47
CA SER A 327 13.14 -19.80 -24.70
C SER A 327 11.67 -19.85 -24.27
N ARG A 328 11.28 -19.07 -23.26
CA ARG A 328 9.95 -19.10 -22.67
C ARG A 328 9.06 -17.92 -23.06
N PHE A 329 9.67 -16.77 -23.35
CA PHE A 329 9.01 -15.51 -23.68
C PHE A 329 9.58 -14.90 -24.99
N PRO A 330 9.58 -15.65 -26.11
CA PRO A 330 10.23 -15.21 -27.37
C PRO A 330 9.55 -13.98 -28.00
N GLU A 331 8.33 -13.68 -27.61
CA GLU A 331 7.56 -12.51 -28.06
C GLU A 331 8.06 -11.20 -27.45
N TRP A 332 8.86 -11.24 -26.37
CA TRP A 332 9.40 -10.08 -25.70
C TRP A 332 10.81 -9.74 -26.14
N GLN A 333 11.11 -8.43 -26.17
CA GLN A 333 12.48 -7.95 -26.42
C GLN A 333 13.21 -7.86 -25.08
N HIS A 334 14.19 -8.76 -24.87
CA HIS A 334 14.94 -8.86 -23.62
C HIS A 334 16.20 -7.99 -23.66
N ASN A 335 16.04 -6.67 -23.76
CA ASN A 335 17.12 -5.69 -23.90
C ASN A 335 17.21 -4.70 -22.71
N LEU A 336 16.45 -4.95 -21.64
CA LEU A 336 16.44 -4.14 -20.41
C LEU A 336 17.07 -4.93 -19.27
N CYS A 337 18.04 -4.34 -18.58
CA CYS A 337 18.58 -4.85 -17.33
C CYS A 337 17.91 -4.12 -16.16
N TRP A 338 17.24 -4.86 -15.31
CA TRP A 338 16.51 -4.35 -14.16
C TRP A 338 17.13 -4.87 -12.85
N LEU A 339 17.65 -3.96 -12.03
CA LEU A 339 18.33 -4.24 -10.75
C LEU A 339 17.72 -3.35 -9.67
N PRO A 340 16.59 -3.75 -9.07
CA PRO A 340 15.79 -2.89 -8.19
C PRO A 340 16.43 -2.64 -6.82
N ASP A 341 17.27 -3.56 -6.35
CA ASP A 341 17.88 -3.50 -5.01
C ASP A 341 19.37 -3.81 -5.06
N SER A 342 20.12 -3.06 -5.85
CA SER A 342 21.57 -3.20 -5.97
C SER A 342 22.29 -2.14 -5.14
N PHE A 343 23.20 -2.55 -4.27
CA PHE A 343 23.96 -1.66 -3.38
C PHE A 343 25.22 -1.09 -4.05
N GLY A 344 25.22 -0.96 -5.34
CA GLY A 344 26.27 -0.41 -6.18
C GLY A 344 26.46 -1.22 -7.45
N PHE A 345 27.27 -0.67 -8.35
CA PHE A 345 27.55 -1.25 -9.65
C PHE A 345 29.04 -1.33 -9.87
N SER A 346 29.55 -2.52 -10.23
CA SER A 346 30.95 -2.70 -10.61
C SER A 346 31.15 -2.52 -12.12
N ALA A 347 32.38 -2.26 -12.53
CA ALA A 347 32.75 -2.20 -13.95
C ALA A 347 32.62 -3.57 -14.66
N GLY A 348 32.38 -4.64 -13.91
CA GLY A 348 32.14 -5.99 -14.47
C GLY A 348 30.68 -6.26 -14.83
N LEU A 349 29.76 -5.33 -14.57
CA LEU A 349 28.38 -5.44 -15.02
C LEU A 349 28.33 -5.32 -16.54
N PRO A 350 27.75 -6.28 -17.27
CA PRO A 350 27.70 -6.28 -18.74
C PRO A 350 26.81 -5.17 -19.31
#